data_ed083bfd5476eceaec82587541236811
#
_entry.id   ed083bfd5476eceaec82587541236811
#
_cell.length_a   1.000
_cell.length_b   1.000
_cell.length_c   1.000
_cell.angle_alpha   90.00
_cell.angle_beta   90.00
_cell.angle_gamma   90.00
#
_symmetry.space_group_name_H-M   'P 1'
#
loop_
_entity.id
_entity.type
_entity.pdbx_description
1 polymer ?
#
loop_
_entity_poly.entity_id
_entity_poly.type
_entity_poly.pdbx_seq_one_letter_code
_entity_poly.pdbx_strand_id
1 'polypeptide(L)'
;ILVSSSRPVLYAGGGCASPAASKGVRSLLEAMPMPVATSLMGIGVIPTSDPQAMGMVGMHGSIAANRAMHDSDVVLACGVRFDDRATGVIKRFCPDARIIHIDIDAAEINKILPAVLSLVADAESSLPVLARFVHDELSSPAPYAARAAERADWLSRLAALHEEADRVPEADGADSACSFIAGIPAAAERAGLDPSSIIVTTDVGQHQMWTAQHYPFDRTRQFLTSGSLGTMGFGLPTALGAAAANPDKRVVCVSGDGSIMMNIQELATLAERNYAVTVIVLDNGALGMVRQQQEVLFDKRYSASVFSRSPDLLKIAEGFGIAIADADDPDWAERAFASSGPVFVVKKIRQAENVYPFVPAGKANVEAMTAPAAVLS
;
A
#
# COMPACT_ATOMS: atom_id res chain seq x y z
N ILE A 1 -25.50 -15.29 -3.63
CA ILE A 1 -24.19 -15.84 -3.26
C ILE A 1 -23.58 -15.02 -2.11
N LEU A 2 -23.41 -13.73 -2.28
CA LEU A 2 -22.74 -12.87 -1.29
C LEU A 2 -23.47 -12.87 0.07
N VAL A 3 -24.78 -12.60 0.08
CA VAL A 3 -25.60 -12.54 1.31
C VAL A 3 -25.71 -13.86 2.06
N SER A 4 -25.51 -14.99 1.35
CA SER A 4 -25.54 -16.33 1.96
C SER A 4 -24.16 -16.80 2.47
N SER A 5 -23.11 -15.99 2.31
CA SER A 5 -21.76 -16.31 2.79
C SER A 5 -21.60 -16.09 4.28
N SER A 6 -20.69 -16.83 4.89
CA SER A 6 -20.30 -16.71 6.30
C SER A 6 -18.98 -15.97 6.47
N ARG A 7 -18.10 -16.08 5.49
CA ARG A 7 -16.75 -15.48 5.49
C ARG A 7 -16.48 -14.74 4.17
N PRO A 8 -17.32 -13.74 3.83
CA PRO A 8 -17.08 -12.95 2.62
C PRO A 8 -15.86 -12.06 2.80
N VAL A 9 -15.18 -11.76 1.66
CA VAL A 9 -14.13 -10.76 1.57
C VAL A 9 -14.36 -9.93 0.32
N LEU A 10 -14.28 -8.61 0.44
CA LEU A 10 -14.13 -7.72 -0.69
C LEU A 10 -12.64 -7.59 -1.04
N TYR A 11 -12.25 -8.00 -2.24
CA TYR A 11 -10.91 -7.75 -2.78
C TYR A 11 -10.99 -6.60 -3.78
N ALA A 12 -10.56 -5.41 -3.33
CA ALA A 12 -10.65 -4.17 -4.10
C ALA A 12 -9.31 -3.84 -4.78
N GLY A 13 -9.34 -3.65 -6.08
CA GLY A 13 -8.17 -3.30 -6.86
C GLY A 13 -8.17 -1.89 -7.42
N GLY A 14 -7.26 -1.65 -8.38
CA GLY A 14 -7.13 -0.37 -9.07
C GLY A 14 -8.39 0.10 -9.77
N GLY A 15 -9.26 -0.83 -10.20
CA GLY A 15 -10.57 -0.49 -10.77
C GLY A 15 -11.52 0.17 -9.76
N CYS A 16 -11.26 0.03 -8.45
CA CYS A 16 -12.01 0.72 -7.41
C CYS A 16 -11.38 2.06 -6.97
N ALA A 17 -10.24 2.45 -7.54
CA ALA A 17 -9.45 3.60 -7.09
C ALA A 17 -9.96 4.97 -7.61
N SER A 18 -11.24 5.09 -7.92
CA SER A 18 -11.88 6.38 -8.17
C SER A 18 -12.78 6.79 -7.00
N PRO A 19 -13.04 8.10 -6.82
CA PRO A 19 -13.95 8.56 -5.77
C PRO A 19 -15.35 7.96 -5.86
N ALA A 20 -15.87 7.76 -7.07
CA ALA A 20 -17.21 7.20 -7.29
C ALA A 20 -17.25 5.70 -6.96
N ALA A 21 -16.27 4.91 -7.41
CA ALA A 21 -16.16 3.49 -7.07
C ALA A 21 -15.94 3.29 -5.57
N SER A 22 -15.06 4.08 -4.93
CA SER A 22 -14.84 4.07 -3.48
C SER A 22 -16.14 4.36 -2.70
N LYS A 23 -16.97 5.32 -3.16
CA LYS A 23 -18.31 5.55 -2.59
C LYS A 23 -19.20 4.33 -2.73
N GLY A 24 -19.16 3.65 -3.88
CA GLY A 24 -19.88 2.40 -4.10
C GLY A 24 -19.43 1.28 -3.17
N VAL A 25 -18.12 1.16 -2.93
CA VAL A 25 -17.55 0.23 -1.93
C VAL A 25 -18.12 0.54 -0.54
N ARG A 26 -18.09 1.79 -0.08
CA ARG A 26 -18.63 2.17 1.22
C ARG A 26 -20.13 1.85 1.34
N SER A 27 -20.92 2.17 0.31
CA SER A 27 -22.35 1.82 0.32
C SER A 27 -22.59 0.31 0.42
N LEU A 28 -21.75 -0.51 -0.20
CA LEU A 28 -21.82 -1.97 -0.06
C LEU A 28 -21.48 -2.43 1.35
N LEU A 29 -20.43 -1.83 1.96
CA LEU A 29 -20.02 -2.15 3.32
C LEU A 29 -21.02 -1.68 4.38
N GLU A 30 -21.73 -0.58 4.15
CA GLU A 30 -22.86 -0.14 4.96
C GLU A 30 -24.04 -1.14 4.89
N ALA A 31 -24.33 -1.67 3.71
CA ALA A 31 -25.37 -2.69 3.53
C ALA A 31 -24.98 -4.05 4.11
N MET A 32 -23.72 -4.44 3.97
CA MET A 32 -23.19 -5.71 4.45
C MET A 32 -21.72 -5.55 4.88
N PRO A 33 -21.44 -5.33 6.16
CA PRO A 33 -20.10 -5.26 6.67
C PRO A 33 -19.31 -6.54 6.39
N MET A 34 -18.06 -6.37 5.86
CA MET A 34 -17.15 -7.46 5.56
C MET A 34 -15.71 -6.97 5.50
N PRO A 35 -14.71 -7.85 5.70
CA PRO A 35 -13.31 -7.50 5.52
C PRO A 35 -13.02 -6.99 4.10
N VAL A 36 -12.19 -5.96 4.00
CA VAL A 36 -11.70 -5.41 2.72
C VAL A 36 -10.19 -5.64 2.64
N ALA A 37 -9.80 -6.47 1.69
CA ALA A 37 -8.41 -6.63 1.29
C ALA A 37 -8.16 -5.84 0.01
N THR A 38 -7.01 -5.21 -0.14
CA THR A 38 -6.70 -4.40 -1.32
C THR A 38 -5.53 -4.97 -2.13
N SER A 39 -5.51 -4.72 -3.42
CA SER A 39 -4.24 -4.77 -4.15
C SER A 39 -3.41 -3.53 -3.83
N LEU A 40 -2.11 -3.51 -4.19
CA LEU A 40 -1.28 -2.32 -4.08
C LEU A 40 -1.95 -1.07 -4.70
N MET A 41 -2.61 -1.24 -5.86
CA MET A 41 -3.31 -0.15 -6.56
C MET A 41 -4.69 0.18 -5.97
N GLY A 42 -5.19 -0.63 -5.04
CA GLY A 42 -6.46 -0.43 -4.35
C GLY A 42 -6.32 0.28 -3.00
N ILE A 43 -5.11 0.55 -2.54
CA ILE A 43 -4.87 1.25 -1.27
C ILE A 43 -5.57 2.63 -1.29
N GLY A 44 -6.29 2.94 -0.21
CA GLY A 44 -7.08 4.16 -0.10
C GLY A 44 -8.51 4.07 -0.68
N VAL A 45 -8.95 2.92 -1.19
CA VAL A 45 -10.36 2.70 -1.60
C VAL A 45 -11.31 2.87 -0.41
N ILE A 46 -10.90 2.41 0.76
CA ILE A 46 -11.42 2.83 2.07
C ILE A 46 -10.25 3.34 2.90
N PRO A 47 -10.48 4.19 3.92
CA PRO A 47 -9.42 4.59 4.82
C PRO A 47 -8.71 3.38 5.43
N THR A 48 -7.38 3.43 5.54
CA THR A 48 -6.63 2.35 6.19
C THR A 48 -6.95 2.22 7.68
N SER A 49 -7.52 3.25 8.29
CA SER A 49 -8.01 3.25 9.67
C SER A 49 -9.42 2.67 9.84
N ASP A 50 -10.11 2.32 8.74
CA ASP A 50 -11.44 1.70 8.82
C ASP A 50 -11.30 0.29 9.43
N PRO A 51 -12.12 -0.08 10.43
CA PRO A 51 -12.03 -1.41 11.06
C PRO A 51 -12.29 -2.58 10.12
N GLN A 52 -12.83 -2.33 8.93
CA GLN A 52 -13.01 -3.34 7.88
C GLN A 52 -11.77 -3.46 6.96
N ALA A 53 -10.82 -2.51 7.01
CA ALA A 53 -9.61 -2.54 6.21
C ALA A 53 -8.61 -3.56 6.76
N MET A 54 -8.32 -4.58 5.97
CA MET A 54 -7.35 -5.63 6.34
C MET A 54 -5.96 -5.39 5.75
N GLY A 55 -5.77 -4.33 4.98
CA GLY A 55 -4.52 -4.02 4.32
C GLY A 55 -4.36 -4.65 2.93
N MET A 56 -3.13 -4.64 2.43
CA MET A 56 -2.76 -5.13 1.11
C MET A 56 -2.58 -6.65 1.10
N VAL A 57 -3.00 -7.30 0.02
CA VAL A 57 -2.79 -8.75 -0.24
C VAL A 57 -1.46 -9.00 -0.94
N GLY A 58 -0.85 -10.15 -0.72
CA GLY A 58 0.24 -10.67 -1.53
C GLY A 58 1.56 -10.83 -0.81
N MET A 59 2.66 -10.79 -1.57
CA MET A 59 4.03 -11.09 -1.12
C MET A 59 4.46 -10.24 0.08
N HIS A 60 4.10 -8.97 0.10
CA HIS A 60 4.33 -8.03 1.19
C HIS A 60 3.00 -7.57 1.82
N GLY A 61 1.97 -8.38 1.65
CA GLY A 61 0.64 -8.12 2.18
C GLY A 61 0.58 -8.30 3.69
N SER A 62 -0.42 -7.68 4.31
CA SER A 62 -0.70 -7.86 5.73
C SER A 62 -1.06 -9.30 6.04
N ILE A 63 -0.77 -9.73 7.26
CA ILE A 63 -1.15 -11.08 7.74
C ILE A 63 -2.67 -11.23 7.71
N ALA A 64 -3.41 -10.20 8.13
CA ALA A 64 -4.86 -10.23 8.14
C ALA A 64 -5.47 -10.33 6.73
N ALA A 65 -4.99 -9.53 5.75
CA ALA A 65 -5.49 -9.59 4.38
C ALA A 65 -5.21 -10.95 3.71
N ASN A 66 -4.00 -11.46 3.87
CA ASN A 66 -3.62 -12.77 3.34
C ASN A 66 -4.45 -13.91 3.99
N ARG A 67 -4.71 -13.82 5.29
CA ARG A 67 -5.57 -14.77 6.01
C ARG A 67 -7.02 -14.64 5.58
N ALA A 68 -7.54 -13.43 5.44
CA ALA A 68 -8.88 -13.16 4.96
C ALA A 68 -9.14 -13.81 3.59
N MET A 69 -8.21 -13.61 2.66
CA MET A 69 -8.31 -14.23 1.32
C MET A 69 -8.27 -15.75 1.40
N HIS A 70 -7.36 -16.33 2.19
CA HIS A 70 -7.20 -17.78 2.27
C HIS A 70 -8.42 -18.51 2.87
N ASP A 71 -8.98 -17.96 3.95
CA ASP A 71 -10.02 -18.63 4.75
C ASP A 71 -11.44 -18.24 4.31
N SER A 72 -11.58 -17.39 3.28
CA SER A 72 -12.88 -16.93 2.78
C SER A 72 -13.70 -18.04 2.12
N ASP A 73 -15.03 -17.95 2.19
CA ASP A 73 -15.98 -18.79 1.44
C ASP A 73 -16.52 -18.10 0.18
N VAL A 74 -16.45 -16.74 0.14
CA VAL A 74 -16.78 -15.93 -1.02
C VAL A 74 -15.80 -14.77 -1.12
N VAL A 75 -15.20 -14.59 -2.30
CA VAL A 75 -14.42 -13.40 -2.65
C VAL A 75 -15.19 -12.59 -3.68
N LEU A 76 -15.55 -11.35 -3.32
CA LEU A 76 -15.99 -10.34 -4.27
C LEU A 76 -14.77 -9.59 -4.76
N ALA A 77 -14.26 -9.98 -5.92
CA ALA A 77 -13.11 -9.36 -6.57
C ALA A 77 -13.59 -8.24 -7.50
N CYS A 78 -13.14 -7.01 -7.25
CA CYS A 78 -13.58 -5.86 -8.02
C CYS A 78 -12.38 -5.04 -8.53
N GLY A 79 -12.23 -4.98 -9.87
CA GLY A 79 -11.15 -4.25 -10.53
C GLY A 79 -9.77 -4.77 -10.18
N VAL A 80 -9.59 -6.11 -10.11
CA VAL A 80 -8.34 -6.81 -9.76
C VAL A 80 -7.92 -7.77 -10.85
N ARG A 81 -6.61 -7.93 -11.06
CA ARG A 81 -6.05 -8.80 -12.10
C ARG A 81 -5.55 -10.15 -11.60
N PHE A 82 -5.57 -10.40 -10.30
CA PHE A 82 -5.00 -11.61 -9.69
C PHE A 82 -3.55 -11.88 -10.13
N ASP A 83 -2.71 -10.83 -10.16
CA ASP A 83 -1.31 -10.96 -10.54
C ASP A 83 -0.51 -11.84 -9.56
N ASP A 84 0.69 -12.27 -9.99
CA ASP A 84 1.54 -13.20 -9.24
C ASP A 84 2.04 -12.65 -7.91
N ARG A 85 2.20 -11.32 -7.80
CA ARG A 85 2.62 -10.66 -6.55
C ARG A 85 1.51 -10.66 -5.50
N ALA A 86 0.26 -10.66 -5.95
CA ALA A 86 -0.91 -10.76 -5.08
C ALA A 86 -1.26 -12.21 -4.74
N THR A 87 -1.23 -13.12 -5.72
CA THR A 87 -1.73 -14.49 -5.53
C THR A 87 -0.71 -15.47 -4.97
N GLY A 88 0.59 -15.24 -5.24
CA GLY A 88 1.62 -16.24 -4.93
C GLY A 88 1.28 -17.59 -5.60
N VAL A 89 1.20 -18.66 -4.82
CA VAL A 89 0.81 -20.00 -5.31
C VAL A 89 -0.70 -20.03 -5.55
N ILE A 90 -1.12 -19.86 -6.81
CA ILE A 90 -2.51 -19.73 -7.27
C ILE A 90 -3.46 -20.75 -6.64
N LYS A 91 -3.08 -22.04 -6.61
CA LYS A 91 -3.91 -23.13 -6.04
C LYS A 91 -4.15 -23.01 -4.53
N ARG A 92 -3.40 -22.18 -3.83
CA ARG A 92 -3.44 -21.99 -2.38
C ARG A 92 -3.86 -20.57 -1.99
N PHE A 93 -4.23 -19.75 -2.94
CA PHE A 93 -4.64 -18.35 -2.70
C PHE A 93 -6.10 -18.39 -2.25
N CYS A 94 -7.06 -18.47 -2.29
CA CYS A 94 -8.41 -18.59 -1.76
C CYS A 94 -9.03 -19.96 -2.14
N PRO A 95 -8.49 -21.09 -1.62
CA PRO A 95 -8.71 -22.42 -2.16
C PRO A 95 -10.17 -22.87 -2.12
N ASP A 96 -10.93 -22.43 -1.12
CA ASP A 96 -12.32 -22.84 -0.88
C ASP A 96 -13.34 -21.77 -1.28
N ALA A 97 -12.88 -20.60 -1.77
CA ALA A 97 -13.77 -19.48 -2.04
C ALA A 97 -14.46 -19.60 -3.40
N ARG A 98 -15.72 -19.21 -3.43
CA ARG A 98 -16.44 -18.89 -4.66
C ARG A 98 -16.11 -17.45 -5.06
N ILE A 99 -15.58 -17.26 -6.26
CA ILE A 99 -15.15 -15.93 -6.73
C ILE A 99 -16.28 -15.29 -7.54
N ILE A 100 -16.68 -14.08 -7.14
CA ILE A 100 -17.49 -13.16 -7.94
C ILE A 100 -16.51 -12.12 -8.49
N HIS A 101 -16.37 -12.00 -9.81
CA HIS A 101 -15.40 -11.10 -10.42
C HIS A 101 -16.06 -10.00 -11.23
N ILE A 102 -15.85 -8.75 -10.83
CA ILE A 102 -16.28 -7.54 -11.53
C ILE A 102 -15.04 -6.84 -12.08
N ASP A 103 -14.95 -6.74 -13.39
CA ASP A 103 -13.86 -6.02 -14.05
C ASP A 103 -14.38 -5.38 -15.33
N ILE A 104 -13.82 -4.21 -15.69
CA ILE A 104 -14.14 -3.53 -16.95
C ILE A 104 -13.52 -4.23 -18.15
N ASP A 105 -12.41 -4.92 -17.95
CA ASP A 105 -11.70 -5.67 -18.98
C ASP A 105 -12.17 -7.14 -19.01
N ALA A 106 -12.90 -7.49 -20.06
CA ALA A 106 -13.35 -8.86 -20.27
C ALA A 106 -12.19 -9.87 -20.35
N ALA A 107 -10.97 -9.45 -20.72
CA ALA A 107 -9.80 -10.31 -20.81
C ALA A 107 -9.23 -10.72 -19.44
N GLU A 108 -9.55 -10.01 -18.39
CA GLU A 108 -9.15 -10.37 -17.02
C GLU A 108 -10.08 -11.43 -16.39
N ILE A 109 -11.32 -11.54 -16.88
CA ILE A 109 -12.29 -12.53 -16.37
C ILE A 109 -11.83 -13.95 -16.68
N ASN A 110 -11.75 -14.80 -15.63
CA ASN A 110 -11.31 -16.20 -15.72
C ASN A 110 -9.87 -16.42 -16.22
N LYS A 111 -9.05 -15.39 -16.27
CA LYS A 111 -7.69 -15.48 -16.78
C LYS A 111 -6.76 -16.25 -15.83
N ILE A 112 -6.83 -15.98 -14.55
CA ILE A 112 -5.97 -16.59 -13.51
C ILE A 112 -6.78 -17.51 -12.61
N LEU A 113 -7.90 -17.04 -12.10
CA LEU A 113 -8.81 -17.77 -11.23
C LEU A 113 -10.20 -17.86 -11.86
N PRO A 114 -10.84 -19.03 -11.85
CA PRO A 114 -12.21 -19.16 -12.37
C PRO A 114 -13.21 -18.49 -11.44
N ALA A 115 -14.06 -17.63 -11.98
CA ALA A 115 -15.16 -17.02 -11.27
C ALA A 115 -16.45 -17.85 -11.42
N VAL A 116 -17.17 -18.04 -10.32
CA VAL A 116 -18.52 -18.67 -10.38
C VAL A 116 -19.56 -17.70 -10.92
N LEU A 117 -19.30 -16.41 -10.83
CA LEU A 117 -20.08 -15.33 -11.42
C LEU A 117 -19.15 -14.20 -11.85
N SER A 118 -19.35 -13.68 -13.05
CA SER A 118 -18.56 -12.55 -13.54
C SER A 118 -19.47 -11.47 -14.12
N LEU A 119 -19.01 -10.23 -13.99
CA LEU A 119 -19.66 -9.06 -14.56
C LEU A 119 -18.60 -8.20 -15.25
N VAL A 120 -18.70 -8.06 -16.58
CA VAL A 120 -17.88 -7.11 -17.33
C VAL A 120 -18.54 -5.74 -17.23
N ALA A 121 -18.08 -4.94 -16.27
CA ALA A 121 -18.64 -3.62 -15.98
C ALA A 121 -17.64 -2.75 -15.20
N ASP A 122 -17.85 -1.44 -15.29
CA ASP A 122 -17.15 -0.47 -14.46
C ASP A 122 -17.62 -0.57 -13.00
N ALA A 123 -16.64 -0.53 -12.08
CA ALA A 123 -16.88 -0.53 -10.63
C ALA A 123 -17.75 0.66 -10.19
N GLU A 124 -17.58 1.83 -10.82
CA GLU A 124 -18.36 3.03 -10.50
C GLU A 124 -19.86 2.83 -10.72
N SER A 125 -20.22 2.11 -11.76
CA SER A 125 -21.64 1.84 -12.10
C SER A 125 -22.20 0.61 -11.41
N SER A 126 -21.38 -0.44 -11.22
CA SER A 126 -21.86 -1.74 -10.72
C SER A 126 -21.97 -1.81 -9.20
N LEU A 127 -21.01 -1.23 -8.45
CA LEU A 127 -21.00 -1.31 -7.00
C LEU A 127 -22.23 -0.65 -6.32
N PRO A 128 -22.70 0.55 -6.71
CA PRO A 128 -23.90 1.13 -6.12
C PRO A 128 -25.15 0.29 -6.37
N VAL A 129 -25.24 -0.34 -7.54
CA VAL A 129 -26.35 -1.24 -7.88
C VAL A 129 -26.30 -2.49 -7.03
N LEU A 130 -25.11 -3.11 -6.89
CA LEU A 130 -24.90 -4.26 -6.04
C LEU A 130 -25.24 -3.95 -4.58
N ALA A 131 -24.80 -2.79 -4.06
CA ALA A 131 -25.08 -2.35 -2.70
C ALA A 131 -26.58 -2.29 -2.42
N ARG A 132 -27.35 -1.72 -3.36
CA ARG A 132 -28.82 -1.66 -3.27
C ARG A 132 -29.45 -3.05 -3.23
N PHE A 133 -29.07 -3.95 -4.14
CA PHE A 133 -29.60 -5.31 -4.15
C PHE A 133 -29.26 -6.09 -2.87
N VAL A 134 -28.04 -5.91 -2.36
CA VAL A 134 -27.62 -6.53 -1.08
C VAL A 134 -28.44 -5.98 0.08
N HIS A 135 -28.68 -4.66 0.13
CA HIS A 135 -29.52 -4.02 1.13
C HIS A 135 -30.95 -4.54 1.09
N ASP A 136 -31.57 -4.58 -0.10
CA ASP A 136 -32.95 -5.04 -0.29
C ASP A 136 -33.10 -6.51 0.14
N GLU A 137 -32.15 -7.37 -0.24
CA GLU A 137 -32.18 -8.79 0.11
C GLU A 137 -32.01 -9.02 1.63
N LEU A 138 -31.12 -8.26 2.29
CA LEU A 138 -30.90 -8.35 3.73
C LEU A 138 -32.03 -7.70 4.57
N SER A 139 -32.83 -6.84 3.96
CA SER A 139 -34.03 -6.25 4.60
C SER A 139 -35.20 -7.26 4.73
N SER A 140 -35.13 -8.40 4.04
CA SER A 140 -36.09 -9.49 4.17
C SER A 140 -35.75 -10.37 5.39
N PRO A 141 -36.69 -10.61 6.32
CA PRO A 141 -36.34 -10.98 7.72
C PRO A 141 -35.83 -12.39 7.96
N ALA A 142 -35.72 -13.30 7.05
CA ALA A 142 -35.60 -14.66 7.53
C ALA A 142 -34.35 -15.51 7.11
N PRO A 143 -33.88 -15.60 5.87
CA PRO A 143 -32.89 -16.66 5.59
C PRO A 143 -31.47 -16.34 6.00
N TYR A 144 -31.12 -15.07 6.28
CA TYR A 144 -29.71 -14.64 6.42
C TYR A 144 -29.31 -14.22 7.85
N ALA A 145 -30.19 -14.25 8.83
CA ALA A 145 -29.90 -13.79 10.20
C ALA A 145 -28.76 -14.58 10.86
N ALA A 146 -28.74 -15.90 10.70
CA ALA A 146 -27.63 -16.73 11.20
C ALA A 146 -26.30 -16.35 10.54
N ARG A 147 -26.30 -16.05 9.24
CA ARG A 147 -25.11 -15.63 8.50
C ARG A 147 -24.60 -14.26 8.92
N ALA A 148 -25.48 -13.37 9.38
CA ALA A 148 -25.07 -12.07 9.89
C ALA A 148 -24.17 -12.19 11.13
N ALA A 149 -24.52 -13.08 12.08
CA ALA A 149 -23.70 -13.33 13.25
C ALA A 149 -22.34 -13.96 12.89
N GLU A 150 -22.33 -14.93 11.97
CA GLU A 150 -21.08 -15.55 11.48
C GLU A 150 -20.17 -14.53 10.78
N ARG A 151 -20.73 -13.62 9.98
CA ARG A 151 -19.97 -12.53 9.32
C ARG A 151 -19.39 -11.54 10.34
N ALA A 152 -20.16 -11.18 11.36
CA ALA A 152 -19.70 -10.28 12.41
C ALA A 152 -18.53 -10.89 13.21
N ASP A 153 -18.63 -12.17 13.58
CA ASP A 153 -17.54 -12.90 14.22
C ASP A 153 -16.29 -13.01 13.30
N TRP A 154 -16.50 -13.29 12.02
CA TRP A 154 -15.44 -13.33 11.02
C TRP A 154 -14.69 -12.01 10.92
N LEU A 155 -15.42 -10.89 10.75
CA LEU A 155 -14.82 -9.55 10.69
C LEU A 155 -14.08 -9.21 11.98
N SER A 156 -14.68 -9.47 13.13
CA SER A 156 -14.07 -9.20 14.44
C SER A 156 -12.74 -9.94 14.64
N ARG A 157 -12.69 -11.22 14.27
CA ARG A 157 -11.45 -12.02 14.36
C ARG A 157 -10.35 -11.49 13.45
N LEU A 158 -10.69 -11.08 12.24
CA LEU A 158 -9.69 -10.52 11.32
C LEU A 158 -9.23 -9.13 11.75
N ALA A 159 -10.12 -8.29 12.27
CA ALA A 159 -9.74 -6.99 12.80
C ALA A 159 -8.79 -7.13 14.00
N ALA A 160 -9.06 -8.05 14.90
CA ALA A 160 -8.15 -8.36 16.02
C ALA A 160 -6.79 -8.89 15.54
N LEU A 161 -6.79 -9.77 14.54
CA LEU A 161 -5.54 -10.25 13.93
C LEU A 161 -4.75 -9.11 13.27
N HIS A 162 -5.44 -8.20 12.57
CA HIS A 162 -4.82 -7.04 11.95
C HIS A 162 -4.17 -6.12 13.00
N GLU A 163 -4.87 -5.83 14.06
CA GLU A 163 -4.36 -5.01 15.16
C GLU A 163 -3.15 -5.66 15.86
N GLU A 164 -3.14 -6.98 16.02
CA GLU A 164 -2.05 -7.69 16.68
C GLU A 164 -0.82 -7.89 15.78
N ALA A 165 -1.04 -8.36 14.54
CA ALA A 165 0.03 -8.85 13.68
C ALA A 165 0.59 -7.81 12.69
N ASP A 166 -0.21 -6.82 12.31
CA ASP A 166 0.13 -5.87 11.24
C ASP A 166 0.40 -4.44 11.75
N ARG A 167 0.44 -4.26 13.08
CA ARG A 167 0.81 -2.95 13.66
C ARG A 167 2.22 -2.54 13.26
N VAL A 168 2.46 -1.24 13.24
CA VAL A 168 3.82 -0.71 13.12
C VAL A 168 4.67 -1.29 14.26
N PRO A 169 5.82 -1.92 13.97
CA PRO A 169 6.67 -2.44 15.03
C PRO A 169 7.04 -1.34 16.03
N GLU A 170 6.83 -1.59 17.32
CA GLU A 170 7.24 -0.65 18.39
C GLU A 170 8.75 -0.67 18.49
N ALA A 171 9.44 -0.51 17.73
CA ALA A 171 10.68 -0.54 17.94
C ALA A 171 11.85 -0.68 17.62
N ASP A 172 12.58 -0.51 17.21
CA ASP A 172 14.02 -0.44 17.07
C ASP A 172 14.58 1.01 16.98
N GLY A 173 13.91 1.93 17.69
CA GLY A 173 14.39 3.31 17.82
C GLY A 173 14.01 4.23 16.64
N ALA A 174 14.51 5.46 16.68
CA ALA A 174 14.27 6.53 15.71
C ALA A 174 14.73 6.21 14.27
N ASP A 175 15.45 5.09 14.07
CA ASP A 175 16.05 4.70 12.80
C ASP A 175 15.24 3.66 12.01
N SER A 176 14.02 3.31 12.46
CA SER A 176 13.14 2.41 11.72
C SER A 176 12.45 3.15 10.57
N ALA A 177 12.56 2.57 9.36
CA ALA A 177 11.86 3.07 8.18
C ALA A 177 10.34 3.03 8.36
N CYS A 178 9.80 1.98 8.98
CA CYS A 178 8.37 1.82 9.25
C CYS A 178 7.83 2.93 10.15
N SER A 179 8.49 3.17 11.29
CA SER A 179 8.10 4.21 12.24
C SER A 179 8.24 5.61 11.65
N PHE A 180 9.30 5.85 10.88
CA PHE A 180 9.51 7.13 10.21
C PHE A 180 8.37 7.41 9.21
N ILE A 181 8.05 6.45 8.34
CA ILE A 181 6.98 6.60 7.34
C ILE A 181 5.62 6.81 8.01
N ALA A 182 5.29 5.99 9.01
CA ALA A 182 4.04 6.15 9.78
C ALA A 182 3.96 7.51 10.49
N GLY A 183 5.09 8.09 10.86
CA GLY A 183 5.20 9.40 11.51
C GLY A 183 5.12 10.61 10.58
N ILE A 184 5.20 10.44 9.25
CA ILE A 184 5.17 11.55 8.27
C ILE A 184 3.94 12.43 8.42
N PRO A 185 2.69 11.90 8.53
CA PRO A 185 1.52 12.75 8.70
C PRO A 185 1.56 13.61 9.98
N ALA A 186 1.96 13.02 11.10
CA ALA A 186 2.10 13.77 12.36
C ALA A 186 3.23 14.83 12.29
N ALA A 187 4.30 14.56 11.54
CA ALA A 187 5.35 15.52 11.29
C ALA A 187 4.84 16.71 10.44
N ALA A 188 4.06 16.44 9.41
CA ALA A 188 3.43 17.45 8.58
C ALA A 188 2.43 18.31 9.38
N GLU A 189 1.62 17.70 10.23
CA GLU A 189 0.66 18.39 11.08
C GLU A 189 1.36 19.34 12.08
N ARG A 190 2.45 18.90 12.71
CA ARG A 190 3.27 19.77 13.58
C ARG A 190 3.86 20.97 12.84
N ALA A 191 4.14 20.82 11.55
CA ALA A 191 4.59 21.92 10.69
C ALA A 191 3.44 22.79 10.13
N GLY A 192 2.20 22.54 10.55
CA GLY A 192 1.02 23.32 10.15
C GLY A 192 0.39 22.89 8.81
N LEU A 193 0.75 21.73 8.27
CA LEU A 193 0.18 21.18 7.04
C LEU A 193 -0.87 20.13 7.39
N ASP A 194 -2.07 20.24 6.79
CA ASP A 194 -3.10 19.20 6.90
C ASP A 194 -2.65 17.92 6.19
N PRO A 195 -2.45 16.80 6.93
CA PRO A 195 -2.02 15.53 6.34
C PRO A 195 -2.98 14.97 5.29
N SER A 196 -4.27 15.28 5.40
CA SER A 196 -5.28 14.84 4.44
C SER A 196 -5.10 15.49 3.06
N SER A 197 -4.40 16.63 2.98
CA SER A 197 -4.08 17.30 1.73
C SER A 197 -2.90 16.68 0.97
N ILE A 198 -2.08 15.85 1.64
CA ILE A 198 -0.87 15.26 1.05
C ILE A 198 -1.21 14.21 -0.01
N ILE A 199 -0.49 14.27 -1.14
CA ILE A 199 -0.40 13.20 -2.12
C ILE A 199 0.96 12.52 -1.96
N VAL A 200 0.97 11.19 -1.87
CA VAL A 200 2.20 10.42 -1.70
C VAL A 200 2.54 9.71 -2.99
N THR A 201 3.75 9.92 -3.48
CA THR A 201 4.32 9.12 -4.58
C THR A 201 5.44 8.26 -4.05
N THR A 202 5.64 7.08 -4.61
CA THR A 202 6.80 6.26 -4.26
C THR A 202 7.59 5.86 -5.48
N ASP A 203 8.88 5.75 -5.28
CA ASP A 203 9.73 4.95 -6.15
C ASP A 203 9.57 3.45 -5.82
N VAL A 204 10.33 2.58 -6.46
CA VAL A 204 10.24 1.11 -6.31
C VAL A 204 11.39 0.57 -5.48
N GLY A 205 11.06 -0.18 -4.44
CA GLY A 205 12.00 -0.78 -3.50
C GLY A 205 11.35 -1.06 -2.14
N GLN A 206 12.17 -1.23 -1.10
CA GLN A 206 11.67 -1.44 0.27
C GLN A 206 10.82 -0.26 0.74
N HIS A 207 11.23 0.96 0.44
CA HIS A 207 10.50 2.20 0.77
C HIS A 207 9.07 2.22 0.20
N GLN A 208 8.86 1.63 -0.99
CA GLN A 208 7.52 1.48 -1.58
C GLN A 208 6.63 0.59 -0.70
N MET A 209 7.16 -0.56 -0.28
CA MET A 209 6.41 -1.52 0.51
C MET A 209 6.13 -1.00 1.91
N TRP A 210 7.13 -0.42 2.58
CA TRP A 210 6.92 0.23 3.89
C TRP A 210 5.89 1.37 3.82
N THR A 211 5.91 2.17 2.74
CA THR A 211 4.89 3.21 2.53
C THR A 211 3.50 2.61 2.33
N ALA A 212 3.39 1.56 1.52
CA ALA A 212 2.13 0.87 1.29
C ALA A 212 1.55 0.20 2.55
N GLN A 213 2.43 -0.26 3.45
CA GLN A 213 2.04 -0.95 4.70
C GLN A 213 1.73 0.02 5.84
N HIS A 214 2.47 1.13 5.96
CA HIS A 214 2.50 1.92 7.20
C HIS A 214 2.06 3.38 7.06
N TYR A 215 2.01 3.94 5.85
CA TYR A 215 1.44 5.28 5.69
C TYR A 215 -0.10 5.21 5.79
N PRO A 216 -0.74 6.04 6.64
CA PRO A 216 -2.20 6.00 6.81
C PRO A 216 -2.92 6.72 5.65
N PHE A 217 -3.29 5.97 4.62
CA PHE A 217 -4.05 6.49 3.49
C PHE A 217 -5.54 6.56 3.83
N ASP A 218 -6.19 7.68 3.50
CA ASP A 218 -7.60 7.94 3.82
C ASP A 218 -8.52 8.04 2.60
N ARG A 219 -7.95 8.15 1.40
CA ARG A 219 -8.71 8.31 0.15
C ARG A 219 -8.03 7.72 -1.07
N THR A 220 -8.83 7.51 -2.09
CA THR A 220 -8.34 7.07 -3.42
C THR A 220 -7.40 8.12 -4.04
N ARG A 221 -6.45 7.67 -4.83
CA ARG A 221 -5.46 8.50 -5.53
C ARG A 221 -4.59 9.37 -4.62
N GLN A 222 -4.58 9.08 -3.34
CA GLN A 222 -3.61 9.65 -2.41
C GLN A 222 -2.24 8.97 -2.56
N PHE A 223 -2.22 7.71 -2.94
CA PHE A 223 -1.04 6.90 -3.17
C PHE A 223 -0.82 6.65 -4.66
N LEU A 224 0.33 7.10 -5.19
CA LEU A 224 0.71 6.95 -6.59
C LEU A 224 2.04 6.17 -6.67
N THR A 225 2.00 5.01 -7.28
CA THR A 225 3.15 4.10 -7.32
C THR A 225 3.17 3.26 -8.59
N SER A 226 4.35 2.75 -8.96
CA SER A 226 4.49 1.79 -10.07
C SER A 226 4.08 0.39 -9.62
N GLY A 227 2.78 0.09 -9.67
CA GLY A 227 2.22 -1.17 -9.18
C GLY A 227 2.13 -2.29 -10.23
N SER A 228 2.41 -2.02 -11.49
CA SER A 228 2.34 -3.03 -12.56
C SER A 228 3.72 -3.55 -12.93
N LEU A 229 4.62 -2.68 -13.40
CA LEU A 229 5.98 -3.06 -13.80
C LEU A 229 7.00 -2.96 -12.66
N GLY A 230 6.73 -2.15 -11.64
CA GLY A 230 7.68 -1.92 -10.57
C GLY A 230 8.93 -1.18 -11.08
N THR A 231 8.73 -0.06 -11.76
CA THR A 231 9.80 0.69 -12.42
C THR A 231 10.54 1.57 -11.43
N MET A 232 11.83 1.31 -11.20
CA MET A 232 12.71 2.24 -10.49
C MET A 232 12.86 3.54 -11.27
N GLY A 233 12.86 4.69 -10.57
CA GLY A 233 12.86 6.02 -11.16
C GLY A 233 11.47 6.61 -11.41
N PHE A 234 10.40 5.90 -11.04
CA PHE A 234 9.01 6.35 -11.22
C PHE A 234 8.62 7.49 -10.26
N GLY A 235 9.16 7.48 -9.04
CA GLY A 235 8.68 8.31 -7.93
C GLY A 235 8.78 9.81 -8.18
N LEU A 236 9.96 10.31 -8.51
CA LEU A 236 10.22 11.74 -8.71
C LEU A 236 9.48 12.33 -9.92
N PRO A 237 9.51 11.73 -11.13
CA PRO A 237 8.70 12.20 -12.25
C PRO A 237 7.20 12.22 -11.96
N THR A 238 6.71 11.22 -11.24
CA THR A 238 5.29 11.15 -10.82
C THR A 238 4.95 12.26 -9.84
N ALA A 239 5.88 12.60 -8.92
CA ALA A 239 5.69 13.71 -7.98
C ALA A 239 5.58 15.06 -8.72
N LEU A 240 6.39 15.27 -9.76
CA LEU A 240 6.28 16.45 -10.62
C LEU A 240 4.90 16.55 -11.29
N GLY A 241 4.44 15.43 -11.87
CA GLY A 241 3.12 15.36 -12.50
C GLY A 241 1.98 15.59 -11.51
N ALA A 242 2.08 15.00 -10.32
CA ALA A 242 1.08 15.17 -9.25
C ALA A 242 1.03 16.62 -8.75
N ALA A 243 2.18 17.28 -8.56
CA ALA A 243 2.26 18.68 -8.15
C ALA A 243 1.74 19.63 -9.23
N ALA A 244 2.06 19.37 -10.49
CA ALA A 244 1.55 20.16 -11.62
C ALA A 244 0.02 20.10 -11.73
N ALA A 245 -0.57 18.93 -11.44
CA ALA A 245 -2.01 18.71 -11.48
C ALA A 245 -2.74 19.19 -10.21
N ASN A 246 -2.03 19.42 -9.10
CA ASN A 246 -2.59 19.81 -7.80
C ASN A 246 -1.72 20.90 -7.16
N PRO A 247 -1.73 22.12 -7.69
CA PRO A 247 -0.82 23.19 -7.25
C PRO A 247 -1.07 23.68 -5.79
N ASP A 248 -2.22 23.37 -5.25
CA ASP A 248 -2.64 23.69 -3.89
C ASP A 248 -2.28 22.61 -2.85
N LYS A 249 -1.65 21.50 -3.30
CA LYS A 249 -1.32 20.37 -2.42
C LYS A 249 0.18 20.18 -2.28
N ARG A 250 0.58 19.63 -1.14
CA ARG A 250 1.93 19.11 -0.95
C ARG A 250 2.01 17.69 -1.50
N VAL A 251 3.04 17.42 -2.31
CA VAL A 251 3.38 16.06 -2.74
C VAL A 251 4.58 15.56 -1.93
N VAL A 252 4.47 14.38 -1.37
CA VAL A 252 5.57 13.68 -0.69
C VAL A 252 6.02 12.53 -1.58
N CYS A 253 7.26 12.62 -2.07
CA CYS A 253 7.89 11.55 -2.86
C CYS A 253 8.79 10.72 -1.95
N VAL A 254 8.43 9.48 -1.67
CA VAL A 254 9.27 8.56 -0.88
C VAL A 254 10.09 7.70 -1.84
N SER A 255 11.41 7.81 -1.76
CA SER A 255 12.36 7.09 -2.62
C SER A 255 13.45 6.40 -1.78
N GLY A 256 14.24 5.55 -2.41
CA GLY A 256 15.48 5.01 -1.84
C GLY A 256 16.69 5.61 -2.52
N ASP A 257 17.85 5.51 -1.87
CA ASP A 257 19.13 6.03 -2.35
C ASP A 257 19.52 5.48 -3.73
N GLY A 258 19.20 4.23 -4.02
CA GLY A 258 19.44 3.62 -5.33
C GLY A 258 18.43 4.04 -6.41
N SER A 259 17.14 4.12 -6.07
CA SER A 259 16.11 4.41 -7.07
C SER A 259 16.03 5.89 -7.43
N ILE A 260 16.30 6.81 -6.51
CA ILE A 260 16.35 8.24 -6.81
C ILE A 260 17.38 8.58 -7.89
N MET A 261 18.46 7.82 -7.96
CA MET A 261 19.53 8.01 -8.95
C MET A 261 19.08 7.71 -10.39
N MET A 262 17.98 6.99 -10.58
CA MET A 262 17.49 6.62 -11.92
C MET A 262 16.98 7.84 -12.71
N ASN A 263 16.39 8.82 -12.01
CA ASN A 263 15.84 10.04 -12.61
C ASN A 263 16.21 11.29 -11.79
N ILE A 264 17.39 11.32 -11.18
CA ILE A 264 17.82 12.44 -10.32
C ILE A 264 17.89 13.78 -11.04
N GLN A 265 18.07 13.78 -12.38
CA GLN A 265 18.07 14.97 -13.22
C GLN A 265 16.74 15.74 -13.16
N GLU A 266 15.64 15.08 -12.78
CA GLU A 266 14.33 15.73 -12.63
C GLU A 266 14.28 16.73 -11.45
N LEU A 267 15.30 16.73 -10.60
CA LEU A 267 15.50 17.80 -9.61
C LEU A 267 15.66 19.18 -10.29
N ALA A 268 16.20 19.22 -11.53
CA ALA A 268 16.29 20.46 -12.30
C ALA A 268 14.89 21.00 -12.63
N THR A 269 13.99 20.15 -13.11
CA THR A 269 12.60 20.50 -13.38
C THR A 269 11.87 20.92 -12.12
N LEU A 270 12.12 20.21 -11.01
CA LEU A 270 11.52 20.49 -9.72
C LEU A 270 11.93 21.87 -9.19
N ALA A 271 13.21 22.22 -9.29
CA ALA A 271 13.75 23.52 -8.92
C ALA A 271 13.22 24.65 -9.81
N GLU A 272 13.24 24.45 -11.15
CA GLU A 272 12.73 25.43 -12.12
C GLU A 272 11.27 25.80 -11.88
N ARG A 273 10.43 24.78 -11.62
CA ARG A 273 8.99 24.96 -11.43
C ARG A 273 8.61 25.37 -10.03
N ASN A 274 9.51 25.27 -9.07
CA ASN A 274 9.29 25.57 -7.66
C ASN A 274 8.04 24.85 -7.08
N TYR A 275 7.84 23.58 -7.47
CA TYR A 275 6.69 22.81 -7.01
C TYR A 275 6.77 22.49 -5.51
N ALA A 276 5.63 22.47 -4.84
CA ALA A 276 5.51 22.07 -3.44
C ALA A 276 5.68 20.56 -3.27
N VAL A 277 6.90 20.06 -3.47
CA VAL A 277 7.25 18.64 -3.34
C VAL A 277 8.29 18.45 -2.24
N THR A 278 8.01 17.54 -1.32
CA THR A 278 9.00 17.05 -0.36
C THR A 278 9.51 15.69 -0.84
N VAL A 279 10.77 15.62 -1.28
CA VAL A 279 11.42 14.37 -1.66
C VAL A 279 12.09 13.79 -0.42
N ILE A 280 11.63 12.63 0.03
CA ILE A 280 12.20 11.91 1.17
C ILE A 280 12.95 10.69 0.65
N VAL A 281 14.25 10.64 0.88
CA VAL A 281 15.09 9.50 0.51
C VAL A 281 15.46 8.70 1.75
N LEU A 282 15.05 7.42 1.76
CA LEU A 282 15.51 6.46 2.75
C LEU A 282 16.85 5.89 2.30
N ASP A 283 17.92 6.29 2.97
CA ASP A 283 19.30 5.93 2.63
C ASP A 283 19.77 4.77 3.50
N ASN A 284 19.89 3.59 2.89
CA ASN A 284 20.45 2.39 3.53
C ASN A 284 21.77 1.90 2.88
N GLY A 285 22.31 2.63 1.94
CA GLY A 285 23.54 2.26 1.22
C GLY A 285 23.40 1.00 0.36
N ALA A 286 22.18 0.71 -0.15
CA ALA A 286 21.94 -0.53 -0.88
C ALA A 286 20.71 -0.46 -1.80
N LEU A 287 20.66 -1.34 -2.79
CA LEU A 287 19.43 -1.77 -3.44
C LEU A 287 18.69 -2.71 -2.47
N GLY A 288 18.01 -2.14 -1.47
CA GLY A 288 17.55 -2.86 -0.28
C GLY A 288 16.66 -4.06 -0.56
N MET A 289 15.74 -3.98 -1.54
CA MET A 289 14.88 -5.11 -1.91
C MET A 289 15.70 -6.26 -2.54
N VAL A 290 16.69 -5.96 -3.36
CA VAL A 290 17.60 -6.96 -3.94
C VAL A 290 18.46 -7.58 -2.85
N ARG A 291 19.02 -6.76 -1.96
CA ARG A 291 19.78 -7.21 -0.80
C ARG A 291 18.97 -8.17 0.08
N GLN A 292 17.72 -7.81 0.39
CA GLN A 292 16.82 -8.66 1.18
C GLN A 292 16.57 -10.02 0.51
N GLN A 293 16.33 -10.04 -0.81
CA GLN A 293 16.17 -11.30 -1.53
C GLN A 293 17.46 -12.14 -1.51
N GLN A 294 18.61 -11.53 -1.66
CA GLN A 294 19.91 -12.22 -1.56
C GLN A 294 20.16 -12.74 -0.14
N GLU A 295 19.71 -12.02 0.87
CA GLU A 295 19.77 -12.46 2.25
C GLU A 295 18.91 -13.70 2.51
N VAL A 296 17.65 -13.66 2.10
CA VAL A 296 16.65 -14.67 2.45
C VAL A 296 16.73 -15.90 1.54
N LEU A 297 17.02 -15.72 0.25
CA LEU A 297 16.92 -16.78 -0.76
C LEU A 297 18.26 -17.29 -1.27
N PHE A 298 19.38 -16.57 -1.00
CA PHE A 298 20.70 -16.86 -1.56
C PHE A 298 21.82 -16.88 -0.52
N ASP A 299 21.51 -17.31 0.71
CA ASP A 299 22.49 -17.51 1.79
C ASP A 299 23.38 -16.29 2.05
N LYS A 300 22.80 -15.07 2.01
CA LYS A 300 23.52 -13.80 2.19
C LYS A 300 24.64 -13.56 1.17
N ARG A 301 24.56 -14.17 0.01
CA ARG A 301 25.52 -13.92 -1.07
C ARG A 301 25.19 -12.61 -1.79
N TYR A 302 25.58 -11.51 -1.18
CA TYR A 302 25.36 -10.17 -1.72
C TYR A 302 26.22 -9.92 -2.96
N SER A 303 25.58 -9.56 -4.07
CA SER A 303 26.25 -9.22 -5.31
C SER A 303 25.63 -7.97 -5.92
N ALA A 304 26.40 -6.93 -6.10
CA ALA A 304 26.04 -5.65 -6.70
C ALA A 304 24.80 -4.95 -6.07
N SER A 305 24.41 -5.34 -4.86
CA SER A 305 23.25 -4.79 -4.15
C SER A 305 23.60 -3.88 -2.99
N VAL A 306 24.83 -3.95 -2.49
CA VAL A 306 25.37 -3.12 -1.40
C VAL A 306 26.37 -2.14 -2.01
N PHE A 307 26.23 -0.86 -1.70
CA PHE A 307 27.09 0.17 -2.24
C PHE A 307 28.39 0.26 -1.40
N SER A 308 29.53 0.17 -2.07
CA SER A 308 30.82 0.41 -1.44
C SER A 308 31.06 1.90 -1.15
N ARG A 309 30.36 2.77 -1.87
CA ARG A 309 30.41 4.23 -1.74
C ARG A 309 29.09 4.81 -2.25
N SER A 310 28.42 5.60 -1.44
CA SER A 310 27.23 6.36 -1.82
C SER A 310 27.59 7.82 -2.11
N PRO A 311 26.92 8.48 -3.05
CA PRO A 311 27.05 9.92 -3.24
C PRO A 311 26.43 10.67 -2.04
N ASP A 312 26.86 11.91 -1.85
CA ASP A 312 26.21 12.82 -0.90
C ASP A 312 24.96 13.41 -1.56
N LEU A 313 23.81 12.82 -1.24
CA LEU A 313 22.53 13.16 -1.87
C LEU A 313 22.07 14.57 -1.49
N LEU A 314 22.37 15.06 -0.29
CA LEU A 314 22.02 16.43 0.12
C LEU A 314 22.80 17.44 -0.72
N LYS A 315 24.11 17.24 -0.93
CA LYS A 315 24.90 18.12 -1.80
C LYS A 315 24.46 18.09 -3.25
N ILE A 316 24.00 16.94 -3.75
CA ILE A 316 23.45 16.86 -5.09
C ILE A 316 22.20 17.74 -5.20
N ALA A 317 21.25 17.60 -4.27
CA ALA A 317 20.01 18.40 -4.27
C ALA A 317 20.31 19.90 -4.10
N GLU A 318 21.23 20.27 -3.22
CA GLU A 318 21.71 21.66 -3.04
C GLU A 318 22.31 22.20 -4.34
N GLY A 319 23.07 21.37 -5.08
CA GLY A 319 23.62 21.72 -6.38
C GLY A 319 22.58 22.03 -7.45
N PHE A 320 21.38 21.50 -7.33
CA PHE A 320 20.21 21.86 -8.15
C PHE A 320 19.45 23.09 -7.62
N GLY A 321 19.88 23.67 -6.51
CA GLY A 321 19.21 24.83 -5.87
C GLY A 321 17.96 24.46 -5.05
N ILE A 322 17.83 23.21 -4.62
CA ILE A 322 16.73 22.72 -3.78
C ILE A 322 17.11 22.84 -2.31
N ALA A 323 16.18 23.33 -1.49
CA ALA A 323 16.34 23.34 -0.03
C ALA A 323 16.51 21.90 0.50
N ILE A 324 17.38 21.72 1.48
CA ILE A 324 17.73 20.42 2.03
C ILE A 324 17.40 20.31 3.51
N ALA A 325 17.10 19.10 3.98
CA ALA A 325 16.99 18.77 5.40
C ALA A 325 17.55 17.37 5.67
N ASP A 326 18.22 17.20 6.80
CA ASP A 326 18.53 15.88 7.34
C ASP A 326 17.38 15.48 8.28
N ALA A 327 16.82 14.30 8.11
CA ALA A 327 15.69 13.85 8.93
C ALA A 327 16.07 13.52 10.37
N ASP A 328 17.37 13.51 10.68
CA ASP A 328 17.87 13.39 12.06
C ASP A 328 17.97 14.74 12.78
N ASP A 329 17.81 15.87 12.06
CA ASP A 329 17.71 17.20 12.66
C ASP A 329 16.31 17.38 13.29
N PRO A 330 16.20 18.00 14.47
CA PRO A 330 14.91 18.14 15.17
C PRO A 330 13.89 19.01 14.44
N ASP A 331 14.33 19.89 13.55
CA ASP A 331 13.50 20.85 12.78
C ASP A 331 13.22 20.40 11.33
N TRP A 332 13.60 19.17 10.97
CA TRP A 332 13.46 18.67 9.60
C TRP A 332 12.03 18.79 9.06
N ALA A 333 11.05 18.48 9.92
CA ALA A 333 9.64 18.48 9.52
C ALA A 333 9.14 19.90 9.19
N GLU A 334 9.52 20.88 9.99
CA GLU A 334 9.19 22.29 9.72
C GLU A 334 9.84 22.74 8.41
N ARG A 335 11.12 22.45 8.20
CA ARG A 335 11.82 22.76 6.95
C ARG A 335 11.19 22.06 5.74
N ALA A 336 10.76 20.80 5.90
CA ALA A 336 10.18 20.00 4.83
C ALA A 336 8.76 20.41 4.44
N PHE A 337 7.93 20.83 5.40
CA PHE A 337 6.50 20.99 5.18
C PHE A 337 6.01 22.45 5.26
N ALA A 338 6.69 23.36 5.97
CA ALA A 338 6.35 24.77 5.99
C ALA A 338 6.87 25.54 4.74
N SER A 339 7.80 24.96 3.97
CA SER A 339 8.31 25.56 2.74
C SER A 339 7.21 25.61 1.66
N SER A 340 7.15 26.69 0.90
CA SER A 340 6.27 26.79 -0.28
C SER A 340 6.85 26.12 -1.55
N GLY A 341 8.16 25.86 -1.56
CA GLY A 341 8.89 25.21 -2.67
C GLY A 341 9.31 23.78 -2.38
N PRO A 342 10.17 23.21 -3.24
CA PRO A 342 10.68 21.86 -3.07
C PRO A 342 11.68 21.77 -1.91
N VAL A 343 11.64 20.64 -1.22
CA VAL A 343 12.63 20.28 -0.19
C VAL A 343 13.07 18.85 -0.38
N PHE A 344 14.37 18.60 -0.29
CA PHE A 344 14.96 17.27 -0.36
C PHE A 344 15.41 16.85 1.03
N VAL A 345 14.88 15.73 1.50
CA VAL A 345 15.11 15.18 2.84
C VAL A 345 15.83 13.84 2.72
N VAL A 346 16.87 13.62 3.50
CA VAL A 346 17.49 12.31 3.62
C VAL A 346 17.26 11.77 5.02
N LYS A 347 16.74 10.55 5.11
CA LYS A 347 16.66 9.76 6.35
C LYS A 347 17.59 8.57 6.23
N LYS A 348 18.62 8.51 7.06
CA LYS A 348 19.43 7.31 7.19
C LYS A 348 18.66 6.23 7.93
N ILE A 349 18.70 5.02 7.39
CA ILE A 349 18.07 3.85 7.98
C ILE A 349 19.06 2.69 8.03
N ARG A 350 18.77 1.68 8.84
CA ARG A 350 19.63 0.51 8.95
C ARG A 350 19.63 -0.29 7.65
N GLN A 351 20.82 -0.62 7.14
CA GLN A 351 20.96 -1.43 5.93
C GLN A 351 20.31 -2.82 6.07
N ALA A 352 20.36 -3.39 7.28
CA ALA A 352 19.82 -4.72 7.56
C ALA A 352 18.29 -4.76 7.70
N GLU A 353 17.61 -3.61 7.69
CA GLU A 353 16.16 -3.57 7.81
C GLU A 353 15.49 -4.19 6.58
N ASN A 354 14.61 -5.14 6.82
CA ASN A 354 13.89 -5.87 5.78
C ASN A 354 12.39 -5.55 5.83
N VAL A 355 11.72 -5.69 4.69
CA VAL A 355 10.26 -5.57 4.62
C VAL A 355 9.64 -6.87 5.10
N TYR A 356 8.80 -6.78 6.11
CA TYR A 356 7.95 -7.87 6.59
C TYR A 356 6.49 -7.38 6.67
N PRO A 357 5.50 -8.28 6.52
CA PRO A 357 5.63 -9.70 6.14
C PRO A 357 6.26 -9.89 4.76
N PHE A 358 6.86 -11.06 4.56
CA PHE A 358 7.43 -11.45 3.27
C PHE A 358 7.06 -12.90 2.94
N VAL A 359 6.45 -13.14 1.80
CA VAL A 359 6.14 -14.48 1.30
C VAL A 359 7.24 -14.94 0.35
N PRO A 360 8.05 -15.94 0.71
CA PRO A 360 9.06 -16.49 -0.19
C PRO A 360 8.44 -17.10 -1.45
N ALA A 361 9.19 -17.10 -2.54
CA ALA A 361 8.77 -17.72 -3.79
C ALA A 361 8.37 -19.19 -3.57
N GLY A 362 7.26 -19.62 -4.14
CA GLY A 362 6.73 -20.98 -4.01
C GLY A 362 5.96 -21.26 -2.71
N LYS A 363 5.78 -20.27 -1.86
CA LYS A 363 4.95 -20.36 -0.64
C LYS A 363 3.57 -19.75 -0.85
N ALA A 364 2.58 -20.20 -0.06
CA ALA A 364 1.28 -19.55 -0.01
C ALA A 364 1.35 -18.26 0.82
N ASN A 365 0.46 -17.31 0.57
CA ASN A 365 0.44 -16.04 1.26
C ASN A 365 0.31 -16.17 2.80
N VAL A 366 -0.38 -17.20 3.29
CA VAL A 366 -0.50 -17.51 4.72
C VAL A 366 0.77 -18.11 5.34
N GLU A 367 1.79 -18.40 4.54
CA GLU A 367 3.11 -18.84 4.99
C GLU A 367 4.13 -17.68 4.99
N ALA A 368 3.64 -16.46 5.09
CA ALA A 368 4.48 -15.27 5.18
C ALA A 368 5.44 -15.37 6.38
N MET A 369 6.68 -15.00 6.14
CA MET A 369 7.66 -14.77 7.20
C MET A 369 7.32 -13.45 7.87
N THR A 370 7.31 -13.45 9.19
CA THR A 370 7.27 -12.25 10.01
C THR A 370 8.68 -11.84 10.42
N ALA A 371 8.87 -10.60 10.86
CA ALA A 371 10.17 -10.19 11.38
C ALA A 371 10.64 -11.18 12.47
N PRO A 372 11.92 -11.58 12.49
CA PRO A 372 12.43 -12.36 13.60
C PRO A 372 12.13 -11.62 14.91
N ALA A 373 11.62 -12.33 15.91
CA ALA A 373 11.52 -11.77 17.26
C ALA A 373 12.91 -11.18 17.60
N ALA A 374 12.95 -9.94 18.05
CA ALA A 374 14.19 -9.30 18.43
C ALA A 374 14.92 -10.26 19.39
N VAL A 375 16.08 -10.73 18.96
CA VAL A 375 16.96 -11.47 19.88
C VAL A 375 17.40 -10.41 20.88
N LEU A 376 16.75 -10.43 22.05
CA LEU A 376 17.16 -9.66 23.20
C LEU A 376 18.58 -10.19 23.57
N SER A 377 19.58 -9.54 23.04
CA SER A 377 20.99 -9.76 23.41
C SER A 377 21.41 -8.72 24.43
#